data_ccd4efaaed9eb90fc911f9c3567ee922
#
_entry.id   ccd4efaaed9eb90fc911f9c3567ee922
#
_cell.length_a   1.000
_cell.length_b   1.000
_cell.length_c   1.000
_cell.angle_alpha   90.00
_cell.angle_beta   90.00
_cell.angle_gamma   90.00
#
_symmetry.space_group_name_H-M   'P 1'
#
loop_
_entity.id
_entity.type
_entity.pdbx_description
1 polymer ?
#
loop_
_entity_poly.entity_id
_entity_poly.type
_entity_poly.pdbx_seq_one_letter_code
_entity_poly.pdbx_strand_id
1 'polypeptide(L)'
;MKKTIVSFLFLLVCGMAHSQVLAKGPEESYNADSIRAILDKSPYFTLFKDNYFIGGIPIGNKPTARNSDVKFQLSIAQRLTKSKLPFDTYLFLQYTQKAFWNVFQESLPMRDLNFNPGIGLGHLIVHKNKYIGKGYLMVEHESNGKDSIFSRSWNKITLAAAVLLNKNWEVQFKGWIPIVDGGENKDILKYNGIFQVAANYRTDNRRFNCGVILTKRKTWLSFNTQIELSYKFNNNENQYFFLQYYNGYGENLLEYNQYKSMLRIGFVIKPQDFSIY
;
A
#
# COMPACT_ATOMS: atom_id res chain seq x y z
N MET A 1 0.77 -25.48 -15.35
CA MET A 1 1.80 -24.62 -14.76
C MET A 1 1.29 -23.45 -13.91
N LYS A 2 0.20 -22.73 -14.28
CA LYS A 2 -0.32 -21.59 -13.50
C LYS A 2 -0.89 -21.95 -12.11
N LYS A 3 -1.39 -23.17 -11.91
CA LYS A 3 -1.96 -23.63 -10.62
C LYS A 3 -0.89 -23.99 -9.57
N THR A 4 0.28 -24.44 -9.99
CA THR A 4 1.35 -24.93 -9.12
C THR A 4 2.10 -23.80 -8.38
N ILE A 5 2.27 -22.63 -9.04
CA ILE A 5 2.97 -21.48 -8.45
C ILE A 5 2.15 -20.84 -7.33
N VAL A 6 0.82 -20.76 -7.50
CA VAL A 6 -0.08 -20.19 -6.47
C VAL A 6 -0.15 -21.10 -5.24
N SER A 7 -0.17 -22.43 -5.43
CA SER A 7 -0.12 -23.40 -4.33
C SER A 7 1.20 -23.36 -3.57
N PHE A 8 2.31 -23.11 -4.25
CA PHE A 8 3.62 -23.00 -3.61
C PHE A 8 3.75 -21.72 -2.75
N LEU A 9 3.20 -20.60 -3.22
CA LEU A 9 3.17 -19.36 -2.45
C LEU A 9 2.27 -19.46 -1.20
N PHE A 10 1.13 -20.15 -1.32
CA PHE A 10 0.21 -20.38 -0.20
C PHE A 10 0.78 -21.33 0.85
N LEU A 11 1.51 -22.37 0.42
CA LEU A 11 2.23 -23.28 1.30
C LEU A 11 3.39 -22.59 2.03
N LEU A 12 4.08 -21.65 1.39
CA LEU A 12 5.13 -20.85 2.01
C LEU A 12 4.59 -19.94 3.12
N VAL A 13 3.41 -19.35 2.91
CA VAL A 13 2.73 -18.50 3.90
C VAL A 13 2.16 -19.36 5.04
N CYS A 14 1.55 -20.51 4.76
CA CYS A 14 1.02 -21.42 5.77
C CYS A 14 2.12 -22.15 6.57
N GLY A 15 3.24 -22.51 5.94
CA GLY A 15 4.37 -23.18 6.63
C GLY A 15 5.08 -22.26 7.62
N MET A 16 5.00 -20.94 7.47
CA MET A 16 5.59 -19.96 8.40
C MET A 16 4.67 -19.63 9.59
N ALA A 17 3.40 -19.98 9.54
CA ALA A 17 2.43 -19.70 10.62
C ALA A 17 2.67 -20.56 11.90
N HIS A 18 3.56 -21.54 11.85
CA HIS A 18 3.90 -22.39 13.00
C HIS A 18 5.19 -21.98 13.73
N SER A 19 5.92 -20.98 13.26
CA SER A 19 7.06 -20.47 14.01
C SER A 19 6.56 -19.41 15.00
N GLN A 20 6.63 -19.75 16.27
CA GLN A 20 6.34 -18.96 17.46
C GLN A 20 6.18 -17.45 17.20
N VAL A 21 4.94 -16.96 17.28
CA VAL A 21 4.58 -15.55 17.31
C VAL A 21 5.13 -14.90 18.60
N LEU A 22 6.43 -14.80 18.70
CA LEU A 22 7.14 -14.03 19.71
C LEU A 22 8.28 -13.34 18.99
N ALA A 23 7.93 -12.35 18.17
CA ALA A 23 8.92 -11.44 17.66
C ALA A 23 9.67 -10.84 18.84
N LYS A 24 10.99 -11.01 18.86
CA LYS A 24 11.85 -10.06 19.54
C LYS A 24 11.68 -8.76 18.75
N GLY A 25 10.74 -7.93 19.18
CA GLY A 25 10.69 -6.52 18.78
C GLY A 25 12.01 -5.85 19.13
N PRO A 26 12.23 -4.57 18.84
CA PRO A 26 13.41 -3.85 19.26
C PRO A 26 13.69 -4.18 20.72
N GLU A 27 14.94 -4.45 21.04
CA GLU A 27 15.41 -5.03 22.32
C GLU A 27 15.03 -4.20 23.55
N GLU A 28 14.51 -2.99 23.38
CA GLU A 28 14.02 -2.13 24.44
C GLU A 28 12.52 -2.35 24.69
N SER A 29 12.18 -2.85 25.88
CA SER A 29 10.80 -2.91 26.34
C SER A 29 10.37 -1.52 26.83
N TYR A 30 9.57 -0.83 26.05
CA TYR A 30 8.87 0.38 26.49
C TYR A 30 7.47 -0.01 26.97
N ASN A 31 7.02 0.55 28.08
CA ASN A 31 5.59 0.43 28.41
C ASN A 31 4.73 1.13 27.35
N ALA A 32 3.45 0.79 27.27
CA ALA A 32 2.54 1.33 26.26
C ALA A 32 2.50 2.87 26.28
N ASP A 33 2.57 3.48 27.46
CA ASP A 33 2.55 4.93 27.62
C ASP A 33 3.82 5.59 27.08
N SER A 34 4.98 4.95 27.24
CA SER A 34 6.24 5.42 26.66
C SER A 34 6.20 5.38 25.13
N ILE A 35 5.64 4.32 24.54
CA ILE A 35 5.49 4.21 23.08
C ILE A 35 4.55 5.30 22.55
N ARG A 36 3.43 5.54 23.22
CA ARG A 36 2.50 6.64 22.88
C ARG A 36 3.15 8.01 23.05
N ALA A 37 3.94 8.21 24.10
CA ALA A 37 4.67 9.47 24.30
C ALA A 37 5.70 9.73 23.21
N ILE A 38 6.35 8.70 22.66
CA ILE A 38 7.24 8.81 21.50
C ILE A 38 6.44 9.22 20.26
N LEU A 39 5.29 8.58 19.99
CA LEU A 39 4.41 9.00 18.91
C LEU A 39 3.97 10.45 19.09
N ASP A 40 3.53 10.83 20.28
CA ASP A 40 3.01 12.18 20.56
C ASP A 40 4.07 13.29 20.42
N LYS A 41 5.35 12.95 20.54
CA LYS A 41 6.50 13.83 20.27
C LYS A 41 6.96 13.83 18.82
N SER A 42 6.55 12.85 18.02
CA SER A 42 6.94 12.74 16.60
C SER A 42 6.25 13.83 15.76
N PRO A 43 6.81 14.17 14.58
CA PRO A 43 6.18 15.13 13.68
C PRO A 43 4.73 14.78 13.36
N TYR A 44 3.86 15.78 13.34
CA TYR A 44 2.44 15.60 12.99
C TYR A 44 2.25 15.36 11.49
N PHE A 45 3.13 15.90 10.68
CA PHE A 45 3.16 15.70 9.23
C PHE A 45 4.15 14.61 8.86
N THR A 46 3.70 13.58 8.15
CA THR A 46 4.52 12.40 7.81
C THR A 46 4.15 11.85 6.44
N LEU A 47 4.96 10.95 5.93
CA LEU A 47 4.57 10.09 4.81
C LEU A 47 3.56 9.05 5.29
N PHE A 48 2.50 8.81 4.50
CA PHE A 48 1.49 7.80 4.82
C PHE A 48 1.79 6.47 4.14
N LYS A 49 2.01 6.49 2.82
CA LYS A 49 2.45 5.36 2.00
C LYS A 49 3.78 5.69 1.33
N ASP A 50 4.32 4.74 0.60
CA ASP A 50 5.49 4.93 -0.25
C ASP A 50 5.26 6.05 -1.26
N ASN A 51 6.23 6.96 -1.38
CA ASN A 51 6.25 7.99 -2.40
C ASN A 51 7.27 7.60 -3.47
N TYR A 52 6.82 7.34 -4.69
CA TYR A 52 7.68 6.81 -5.74
C TYR A 52 7.49 7.52 -7.07
N PHE A 53 8.54 7.44 -7.90
CA PHE A 53 8.55 7.85 -9.30
C PHE A 53 9.23 6.74 -10.11
N ILE A 54 8.46 6.05 -10.94
CA ILE A 54 8.89 4.83 -11.64
C ILE A 54 8.41 4.84 -13.09
N GLY A 55 9.30 4.49 -14.01
CA GLY A 55 8.98 4.29 -15.42
C GLY A 55 8.96 2.82 -15.77
N GLY A 56 8.12 2.43 -16.71
CA GLY A 56 8.02 1.02 -17.06
C GLY A 56 7.34 0.66 -18.35
N ILE A 57 7.35 -0.64 -18.59
CA ILE A 57 6.91 -1.29 -19.81
C ILE A 57 5.98 -2.47 -19.48
N PRO A 58 5.13 -2.87 -20.41
CA PRO A 58 4.31 -4.06 -20.25
C PRO A 58 5.17 -5.33 -20.32
N ILE A 59 4.73 -6.35 -19.58
CA ILE A 59 5.26 -7.71 -19.65
C ILE A 59 4.31 -8.59 -20.43
N GLY A 60 4.84 -9.36 -21.38
CA GLY A 60 4.06 -10.25 -22.25
C GLY A 60 3.55 -9.59 -23.54
N ASN A 61 3.77 -8.28 -23.70
CA ASN A 61 3.45 -7.53 -24.92
C ASN A 61 4.67 -6.71 -25.35
N LYS A 62 4.78 -6.44 -26.67
CA LYS A 62 5.84 -5.56 -27.17
C LYS A 62 5.67 -4.15 -26.60
N PRO A 63 6.71 -3.56 -25.99
CA PRO A 63 6.67 -2.18 -25.50
C PRO A 63 6.45 -1.18 -26.64
N THR A 64 5.58 -0.23 -26.42
CA THR A 64 5.26 0.87 -27.35
C THR A 64 5.08 2.17 -26.54
N ALA A 65 5.09 3.32 -27.20
CA ALA A 65 4.80 4.59 -26.57
C ALA A 65 3.39 4.66 -25.94
N ARG A 66 2.44 3.82 -26.37
CA ARG A 66 1.06 3.81 -25.87
C ARG A 66 0.86 2.92 -24.66
N ASN A 67 1.68 1.89 -24.46
CA ASN A 67 1.54 0.92 -23.39
C ASN A 67 2.68 0.99 -22.35
N SER A 68 3.62 1.90 -22.54
CA SER A 68 4.68 2.24 -21.58
C SER A 68 4.34 3.55 -20.91
N ASP A 69 4.65 3.69 -19.63
CA ASP A 69 4.27 4.87 -18.84
C ASP A 69 5.29 5.21 -17.75
N VAL A 70 5.09 6.37 -17.15
CA VAL A 70 5.62 6.70 -15.84
C VAL A 70 4.47 6.70 -14.84
N LYS A 71 4.68 6.06 -13.71
CA LYS A 71 3.77 6.04 -12.57
C LYS A 71 4.43 6.74 -11.39
N PHE A 72 3.73 7.65 -10.73
CA PHE A 72 4.20 8.19 -9.47
C PHE A 72 3.10 8.25 -8.42
N GLN A 73 3.51 8.24 -7.18
CA GLN A 73 2.62 8.35 -6.02
C GLN A 73 3.19 9.34 -5.03
N LEU A 74 2.32 10.23 -4.56
CA LEU A 74 2.54 11.10 -3.42
C LEU A 74 1.54 10.73 -2.34
N SER A 75 2.02 10.48 -1.12
CA SER A 75 1.16 10.07 -0.02
C SER A 75 1.66 10.67 1.29
N ILE A 76 0.80 11.44 1.92
CA ILE A 76 1.10 12.19 3.14
C ILE A 76 -0.01 11.98 4.16
N ALA A 77 0.32 12.17 5.42
CA ALA A 77 -0.64 12.22 6.52
C ALA A 77 -0.33 13.37 7.46
N GLN A 78 -1.39 13.94 8.01
CA GLN A 78 -1.34 14.94 9.06
C GLN A 78 -2.09 14.40 10.28
N ARG A 79 -1.39 14.16 11.36
CA ARG A 79 -2.01 13.85 12.64
C ARG A 79 -2.63 15.13 13.22
N LEU A 80 -3.87 15.03 13.67
CA LEU A 80 -4.64 16.17 14.20
C LEU A 80 -4.65 16.20 15.73
N THR A 81 -4.59 15.03 16.37
CA THR A 81 -4.61 14.90 17.82
C THR A 81 -3.47 14.05 18.34
N LYS A 82 -3.19 14.15 19.64
CA LYS A 82 -2.38 13.18 20.38
C LYS A 82 -3.16 11.86 20.53
N SER A 83 -2.47 10.79 20.94
CA SER A 83 -3.06 9.47 21.22
C SER A 83 -3.85 9.43 22.54
N LYS A 84 -4.80 10.37 22.70
CA LYS A 84 -5.64 10.57 23.89
C LYS A 84 -7.14 10.41 23.63
N LEU A 85 -7.52 10.03 22.41
CA LEU A 85 -8.92 9.73 22.09
C LEU A 85 -9.28 8.34 22.65
N PRO A 86 -10.59 7.99 22.72
CA PRO A 86 -11.02 6.67 23.20
C PRO A 86 -10.22 5.53 22.57
N PHE A 87 -9.90 4.51 23.35
CA PHE A 87 -9.05 3.37 22.96
C PHE A 87 -7.62 3.76 22.55
N ASP A 88 -7.07 4.84 23.13
CA ASP A 88 -5.73 5.36 22.85
C ASP A 88 -5.50 5.66 21.35
N THR A 89 -6.54 6.08 20.67
CA THR A 89 -6.48 6.44 19.26
C THR A 89 -6.08 7.91 19.08
N TYR A 90 -5.65 8.22 17.85
CA TYR A 90 -5.42 9.59 17.39
C TYR A 90 -6.13 9.83 16.06
N LEU A 91 -6.64 11.04 15.88
CA LEU A 91 -7.26 11.47 14.64
C LEU A 91 -6.18 11.90 13.63
N PHE A 92 -6.32 11.51 12.38
CA PHE A 92 -5.43 11.92 11.30
C PHE A 92 -6.18 12.13 9.98
N LEU A 93 -5.62 13.00 9.16
CA LEU A 93 -5.96 13.15 7.75
C LEU A 93 -4.89 12.45 6.92
N GLN A 94 -5.28 11.89 5.79
CA GLN A 94 -4.35 11.43 4.77
C GLN A 94 -4.76 11.92 3.40
N TYR A 95 -3.77 12.06 2.52
CA TYR A 95 -3.98 12.30 1.11
C TYR A 95 -3.01 11.45 0.32
N THR A 96 -3.53 10.66 -0.61
CA THR A 96 -2.73 9.88 -1.55
C THR A 96 -3.14 10.25 -2.97
N GLN A 97 -2.16 10.55 -3.82
CA GLN A 97 -2.36 10.76 -5.24
C GLN A 97 -1.49 9.78 -6.01
N LYS A 98 -2.10 8.99 -6.91
CA LYS A 98 -1.41 8.20 -7.93
C LYS A 98 -1.61 8.83 -9.28
N ALA A 99 -0.55 8.93 -10.07
CA ALA A 99 -0.58 9.46 -11.42
C ALA A 99 0.03 8.46 -12.41
N PHE A 100 -0.59 8.36 -13.57
CA PHE A 100 -0.15 7.54 -14.70
C PHE A 100 0.07 8.46 -15.88
N TRP A 101 1.32 8.59 -16.31
CA TRP A 101 1.78 9.61 -17.25
C TRP A 101 2.35 8.95 -18.50
N ASN A 102 1.77 9.25 -19.66
CA ASN A 102 2.17 8.73 -20.96
C ASN A 102 3.34 9.54 -21.54
N VAL A 103 4.48 9.53 -20.87
CA VAL A 103 5.68 10.34 -21.24
C VAL A 103 6.28 9.98 -22.59
N PHE A 104 5.92 8.84 -23.16
CA PHE A 104 6.44 8.39 -24.45
C PHE A 104 5.52 8.75 -25.63
N GLN A 105 4.37 9.38 -25.36
CA GLN A 105 3.44 9.84 -26.37
C GLN A 105 3.67 11.31 -26.68
N GLU A 106 3.30 11.73 -27.89
CA GLU A 106 3.26 13.14 -28.27
C GLU A 106 2.38 13.92 -27.29
N SER A 107 2.76 15.15 -26.95
CA SER A 107 2.10 16.01 -25.95
C SER A 107 2.12 15.49 -24.50
N LEU A 108 2.78 14.37 -24.21
CA LEU A 108 3.00 13.84 -22.86
C LEU A 108 1.73 13.83 -21.98
N PRO A 109 0.60 13.22 -22.43
CA PRO A 109 -0.68 13.37 -21.72
C PRO A 109 -0.69 12.59 -20.40
N MET A 110 -1.32 13.15 -19.38
CA MET A 110 -1.69 12.40 -18.17
C MET A 110 -2.83 11.43 -18.50
N ARG A 111 -2.57 10.12 -18.39
CA ARG A 111 -3.58 9.09 -18.65
C ARG A 111 -4.66 9.11 -17.58
N ASP A 112 -4.25 9.05 -16.33
CA ASP A 112 -5.14 9.07 -15.18
C ASP A 112 -4.48 9.67 -13.94
N LEU A 113 -5.28 10.36 -13.11
CA LEU A 113 -4.89 10.88 -11.82
C LEU A 113 -5.89 10.34 -10.80
N ASN A 114 -5.43 9.62 -9.78
CA ASN A 114 -6.30 9.07 -8.76
C ASN A 114 -6.04 9.79 -7.43
N PHE A 115 -7.06 10.48 -6.94
CA PHE A 115 -7.07 11.27 -5.72
C PHE A 115 -7.75 10.47 -4.61
N ASN A 116 -7.09 10.30 -3.48
CA ASN A 116 -7.63 9.54 -2.35
C ASN A 116 -7.40 10.30 -1.04
N PRO A 117 -8.23 11.31 -0.72
CA PRO A 117 -8.31 11.90 0.60
C PRO A 117 -9.02 10.95 1.58
N GLY A 118 -8.65 11.06 2.87
CA GLY A 118 -9.28 10.30 3.93
C GLY A 118 -9.06 10.91 5.30
N ILE A 119 -9.97 10.59 6.22
CA ILE A 119 -9.90 10.93 7.64
C ILE A 119 -10.11 9.65 8.46
N GLY A 120 -9.31 9.47 9.50
CA GLY A 120 -9.38 8.23 10.27
C GLY A 120 -8.81 8.32 11.68
N LEU A 121 -9.07 7.26 12.42
CA LEU A 121 -8.51 6.99 13.74
C LEU A 121 -7.37 5.99 13.60
N GLY A 122 -6.17 6.38 14.02
CA GLY A 122 -5.00 5.52 14.08
C GLY A 122 -4.78 5.00 15.50
N HIS A 123 -4.23 3.81 15.60
CA HIS A 123 -3.90 3.16 16.87
C HIS A 123 -2.54 2.44 16.76
N LEU A 124 -1.71 2.53 17.82
CA LEU A 124 -0.49 1.74 17.95
C LEU A 124 -0.81 0.43 18.66
N ILE A 125 -0.45 -0.68 18.04
CA ILE A 125 -0.66 -2.01 18.62
C ILE A 125 0.54 -2.34 19.50
N VAL A 126 0.28 -2.46 20.81
CA VAL A 126 1.30 -2.79 21.81
C VAL A 126 0.91 -4.08 22.50
N HIS A 127 1.85 -5.03 22.58
CA HIS A 127 1.67 -6.30 23.27
C HIS A 127 2.87 -6.60 24.18
N LYS A 128 2.60 -6.95 25.45
CA LYS A 128 3.64 -7.23 26.47
C LYS A 128 4.74 -6.16 26.50
N ASN A 129 4.33 -4.88 26.54
CA ASN A 129 5.21 -3.71 26.56
C ASN A 129 6.14 -3.60 25.32
N LYS A 130 5.73 -4.13 24.19
CA LYS A 130 6.45 -3.98 22.92
C LYS A 130 5.54 -3.46 21.85
N TYR A 131 6.03 -2.52 21.05
CA TYR A 131 5.37 -2.12 19.83
C TYR A 131 5.43 -3.27 18.82
N ILE A 132 4.27 -3.72 18.38
CA ILE A 132 4.16 -4.82 17.42
C ILE A 132 3.46 -4.41 16.13
N GLY A 133 2.94 -3.19 16.05
CA GLY A 133 2.31 -2.75 14.81
C GLY A 133 1.42 -1.54 14.98
N LYS A 134 0.72 -1.23 13.93
CA LYS A 134 -0.22 -0.10 13.84
C LYS A 134 -1.47 -0.52 13.07
N GLY A 135 -2.57 0.15 13.35
CA GLY A 135 -3.81 -0.02 12.62
C GLY A 135 -4.56 1.29 12.49
N TYR A 136 -5.54 1.32 11.61
CA TYR A 136 -6.44 2.47 11.48
C TYR A 136 -7.83 2.06 11.00
N LEU A 137 -8.82 2.85 11.38
CA LEU A 137 -10.16 2.88 10.82
C LEU A 137 -10.32 4.23 10.13
N MET A 138 -10.70 4.24 8.86
CA MET A 138 -10.71 5.45 8.04
C MET A 138 -11.91 5.49 7.10
N VAL A 139 -12.48 6.67 6.92
CA VAL A 139 -13.38 6.97 5.79
C VAL A 139 -12.52 7.63 4.71
N GLU A 140 -12.58 7.10 3.51
CA GLU A 140 -11.81 7.60 2.38
C GLU A 140 -12.66 7.71 1.12
N HIS A 141 -12.39 8.74 0.34
CA HIS A 141 -12.89 8.93 -1.00
C HIS A 141 -11.80 8.61 -2.01
N GLU A 142 -12.14 8.01 -3.13
CA GLU A 142 -11.21 7.82 -4.23
C GLU A 142 -11.88 8.20 -5.55
N SER A 143 -11.26 9.11 -6.31
CA SER A 143 -11.79 9.61 -7.58
C SER A 143 -10.67 9.93 -8.56
N ASN A 144 -11.00 9.99 -9.85
CA ASN A 144 -10.03 10.39 -10.88
C ASN A 144 -10.17 11.83 -11.37
N GLY A 145 -11.09 12.62 -10.79
CA GLY A 145 -11.26 14.03 -11.12
C GLY A 145 -11.71 14.31 -12.57
N LYS A 146 -12.19 13.28 -13.27
CA LYS A 146 -12.75 13.43 -14.62
C LYS A 146 -14.27 13.53 -14.55
N ASP A 147 -14.87 13.99 -15.63
CA ASP A 147 -16.32 14.13 -15.79
C ASP A 147 -16.89 13.11 -16.78
N SER A 148 -18.21 13.13 -16.93
CA SER A 148 -18.99 12.36 -17.89
C SER A 148 -18.62 10.86 -17.87
N ILE A 149 -18.55 10.21 -19.00
CA ILE A 149 -18.24 8.78 -19.15
C ILE A 149 -16.85 8.38 -18.66
N PHE A 150 -15.95 9.34 -18.40
CA PHE A 150 -14.61 9.11 -17.86
C PHE A 150 -14.53 9.26 -16.34
N SER A 151 -15.60 9.71 -15.70
CA SER A 151 -15.67 9.85 -14.23
C SER A 151 -15.60 8.49 -13.54
N ARG A 152 -14.76 8.40 -12.52
CA ARG A 152 -14.67 7.23 -11.64
C ARG A 152 -14.54 7.71 -10.22
N SER A 153 -15.44 7.27 -9.35
CA SER A 153 -15.39 7.60 -7.92
C SER A 153 -16.03 6.52 -7.07
N TRP A 154 -15.57 6.39 -5.86
CA TRP A 154 -16.18 5.56 -4.82
C TRP A 154 -15.69 5.98 -3.42
N ASN A 155 -16.49 5.65 -2.42
CA ASN A 155 -16.16 5.87 -1.02
C ASN A 155 -15.94 4.53 -0.31
N LYS A 156 -15.15 4.54 0.76
CA LYS A 156 -14.81 3.32 1.52
C LYS A 156 -14.73 3.63 3.01
N ILE A 157 -15.22 2.72 3.82
CA ILE A 157 -14.84 2.63 5.23
C ILE A 157 -13.78 1.55 5.30
N THR A 158 -12.56 1.93 5.61
CA THR A 158 -11.38 1.06 5.55
C THR A 158 -10.87 0.74 6.94
N LEU A 159 -10.69 -0.55 7.24
CA LEU A 159 -9.94 -1.04 8.39
C LEU A 159 -8.63 -1.64 7.90
N ALA A 160 -7.53 -1.23 8.50
CA ALA A 160 -6.22 -1.79 8.19
C ALA A 160 -5.39 -2.02 9.44
N ALA A 161 -4.54 -3.03 9.39
CA ALA A 161 -3.54 -3.31 10.40
C ALA A 161 -2.27 -3.85 9.76
N ALA A 162 -1.12 -3.45 10.31
CA ALA A 162 0.19 -3.96 9.99
C ALA A 162 0.83 -4.47 11.27
N VAL A 163 1.30 -5.73 11.26
CA VAL A 163 1.84 -6.39 12.44
C VAL A 163 3.23 -6.95 12.14
N LEU A 164 4.20 -6.60 12.97
CA LEU A 164 5.55 -7.15 12.92
C LEU A 164 5.54 -8.57 13.47
N LEU A 165 5.89 -9.55 12.65
CA LEU A 165 6.12 -10.93 13.09
C LEU A 165 7.49 -11.07 13.78
N ASN A 166 8.47 -10.33 13.29
CA ASN A 166 9.81 -10.20 13.85
C ASN A 166 10.49 -8.94 13.29
N LYS A 167 11.79 -8.75 13.56
CA LYS A 167 12.56 -7.58 13.07
C LYS A 167 12.63 -7.45 11.55
N ASN A 168 12.39 -8.54 10.80
CA ASN A 168 12.53 -8.63 9.36
C ASN A 168 11.19 -8.73 8.63
N TRP A 169 10.17 -9.32 9.26
CA TRP A 169 8.89 -9.61 8.62
C TRP A 169 7.74 -8.80 9.21
N GLU A 170 6.94 -8.24 8.34
CA GLU A 170 5.67 -7.61 8.65
C GLU A 170 4.58 -8.21 7.76
N VAL A 171 3.40 -8.41 8.33
CA VAL A 171 2.20 -8.76 7.59
C VAL A 171 1.16 -7.66 7.72
N GLN A 172 0.39 -7.46 6.66
CA GLN A 172 -0.65 -6.44 6.63
C GLN A 172 -1.96 -7.06 6.16
N PHE A 173 -3.03 -6.55 6.75
CA PHE A 173 -4.39 -6.73 6.29
C PHE A 173 -5.04 -5.37 6.11
N LYS A 174 -5.78 -5.22 5.01
CA LYS A 174 -6.60 -4.04 4.73
C LYS A 174 -7.91 -4.52 4.12
N GLY A 175 -9.02 -4.22 4.77
CA GLY A 175 -10.35 -4.51 4.28
C GLY A 175 -11.19 -3.24 4.20
N TRP A 176 -12.16 -3.19 3.30
CA TRP A 176 -13.02 -2.03 3.18
C TRP A 176 -14.46 -2.39 2.89
N ILE A 177 -15.37 -1.60 3.46
CA ILE A 177 -16.79 -1.61 3.12
C ILE A 177 -16.96 -0.51 2.05
N PRO A 178 -17.29 -0.89 0.81
CA PRO A 178 -17.42 0.06 -0.27
C PRO A 178 -18.78 0.76 -0.21
N ILE A 179 -18.78 2.03 -0.58
CA ILE A 179 -19.97 2.84 -0.84
C ILE A 179 -19.79 3.38 -2.26
N VAL A 180 -20.27 2.60 -3.26
CA VAL A 180 -20.12 2.92 -4.67
C VAL A 180 -21.29 3.81 -5.08
N ASP A 181 -21.00 5.06 -5.39
CA ASP A 181 -21.96 6.07 -5.80
C ASP A 181 -21.78 6.53 -7.26
N GLY A 182 -20.64 6.17 -7.86
CA GLY A 182 -20.31 6.52 -9.25
C GLY A 182 -21.16 5.75 -10.26
N GLY A 183 -21.88 6.47 -11.14
CA GLY A 183 -22.70 5.88 -12.21
C GLY A 183 -21.90 5.03 -13.18
N GLU A 184 -20.67 5.45 -13.48
CA GLU A 184 -19.80 4.88 -14.54
C GLU A 184 -18.88 3.75 -14.08
N ASN A 185 -18.89 3.38 -12.79
CA ASN A 185 -18.04 2.34 -12.22
C ASN A 185 -18.75 1.42 -11.21
N LYS A 186 -20.04 1.13 -11.44
CA LYS A 186 -20.86 0.27 -10.56
C LYS A 186 -20.28 -1.12 -10.31
N ASP A 187 -19.50 -1.63 -11.23
CA ASP A 187 -18.87 -2.97 -11.14
C ASP A 187 -17.41 -2.94 -10.65
N ILE A 188 -16.93 -1.80 -10.13
CA ILE A 188 -15.53 -1.61 -9.70
C ILE A 188 -15.07 -2.70 -8.72
N LEU A 189 -15.95 -3.18 -7.84
CA LEU A 189 -15.64 -4.22 -6.86
C LEU A 189 -15.30 -5.58 -7.47
N LYS A 190 -15.74 -5.84 -8.70
CA LYS A 190 -15.36 -7.05 -9.43
C LYS A 190 -13.86 -7.09 -9.67
N TYR A 191 -13.24 -5.94 -9.84
CA TYR A 191 -11.84 -5.77 -10.21
C TYR A 191 -10.96 -5.33 -9.03
N ASN A 192 -11.41 -4.37 -8.23
CA ASN A 192 -10.67 -3.83 -7.10
C ASN A 192 -10.88 -4.63 -5.80
N GLY A 193 -11.94 -5.47 -5.74
CA GLY A 193 -12.20 -6.32 -4.58
C GLY A 193 -12.61 -5.55 -3.32
N ILE A 194 -12.53 -6.24 -2.16
CA ILE A 194 -12.93 -5.71 -0.85
C ILE A 194 -11.86 -5.87 0.23
N PHE A 195 -10.78 -6.59 -0.04
CA PHE A 195 -9.67 -6.71 0.89
C PHE A 195 -8.34 -6.98 0.19
N GLN A 196 -7.28 -6.69 0.91
CA GLN A 196 -5.90 -6.84 0.51
C GLN A 196 -5.09 -7.42 1.66
N VAL A 197 -4.15 -8.28 1.35
CA VAL A 197 -3.13 -8.76 2.28
C VAL A 197 -1.75 -8.45 1.71
N ALA A 198 -0.79 -8.17 2.58
CA ALA A 198 0.59 -8.00 2.16
C ALA A 198 1.56 -8.65 3.15
N ALA A 199 2.71 -9.06 2.63
CA ALA A 199 3.84 -9.51 3.42
C ALA A 199 5.08 -8.74 2.97
N ASN A 200 5.79 -8.17 3.92
CA ASN A 200 7.00 -7.41 3.71
C ASN A 200 8.17 -8.09 4.41
N TYR A 201 9.26 -8.21 3.72
CA TYR A 201 10.54 -8.65 4.25
C TYR A 201 11.58 -7.54 4.15
N ARG A 202 12.38 -7.37 5.19
CA ARG A 202 13.52 -6.45 5.22
C ARG A 202 14.74 -7.13 5.81
N THR A 203 15.89 -7.00 5.16
CA THR A 203 17.17 -7.55 5.67
C THR A 203 17.59 -6.90 6.98
N ASP A 204 18.44 -7.57 7.74
CA ASP A 204 18.94 -7.08 9.05
C ASP A 204 19.64 -5.73 8.94
N ASN A 205 20.40 -5.50 7.89
CA ASN A 205 21.05 -4.21 7.61
C ASN A 205 20.09 -3.16 7.05
N ARG A 206 18.78 -3.49 6.90
CA ARG A 206 17.71 -2.62 6.38
C ARG A 206 17.97 -2.04 4.99
N ARG A 207 18.91 -2.62 4.22
CA ARG A 207 19.22 -2.14 2.86
C ARG A 207 18.27 -2.68 1.80
N PHE A 208 17.85 -3.91 1.93
CA PHE A 208 16.96 -4.55 0.96
C PHE A 208 15.58 -4.80 1.57
N ASN A 209 14.53 -4.45 0.82
CA ASN A 209 13.15 -4.79 1.17
C ASN A 209 12.48 -5.49 -0.01
N CYS A 210 11.62 -6.45 0.31
CA CYS A 210 10.77 -7.16 -0.63
C CYS A 210 9.34 -7.15 -0.09
N GLY A 211 8.37 -6.74 -0.91
CA GLY A 211 6.95 -6.74 -0.57
C GLY A 211 6.14 -7.53 -1.58
N VAL A 212 5.15 -8.27 -1.12
CA VAL A 212 4.14 -8.92 -1.96
C VAL A 212 2.78 -8.50 -1.46
N ILE A 213 1.99 -7.90 -2.34
CA ILE A 213 0.66 -7.39 -2.06
C ILE A 213 -0.33 -8.14 -2.94
N LEU A 214 -1.37 -8.69 -2.32
CA LEU A 214 -2.43 -9.44 -2.98
C LEU A 214 -3.79 -8.81 -2.66
N THR A 215 -4.45 -8.27 -3.68
CA THR A 215 -5.81 -7.74 -3.55
C THR A 215 -6.80 -8.76 -4.10
N LYS A 216 -7.73 -9.22 -3.25
CA LYS A 216 -8.71 -10.24 -3.60
C LYS A 216 -9.78 -9.65 -4.50
N ARG A 217 -9.97 -10.24 -5.68
CA ARG A 217 -11.08 -9.92 -6.59
C ARG A 217 -12.32 -10.79 -6.31
N LYS A 218 -13.44 -10.46 -6.94
CA LYS A 218 -14.72 -11.14 -6.72
C LYS A 218 -14.68 -12.64 -7.00
N THR A 219 -13.97 -13.08 -8.04
CA THR A 219 -13.94 -14.51 -8.43
C THR A 219 -13.01 -15.33 -7.54
N TRP A 220 -13.36 -16.60 -7.30
CA TRP A 220 -12.57 -17.53 -6.48
C TRP A 220 -11.12 -17.62 -6.99
N LEU A 221 -10.17 -17.56 -6.07
CA LEU A 221 -8.71 -17.58 -6.33
C LEU A 221 -8.20 -16.52 -7.33
N SER A 222 -8.93 -15.42 -7.50
CA SER A 222 -8.50 -14.30 -8.34
C SER A 222 -7.92 -13.17 -7.51
N PHE A 223 -6.69 -12.75 -7.84
CA PHE A 223 -5.98 -11.69 -7.16
C PHE A 223 -5.40 -10.69 -8.16
N ASN A 224 -5.33 -9.43 -7.75
CA ASN A 224 -4.37 -8.48 -8.29
C ASN A 224 -3.10 -8.62 -7.47
N THR A 225 -1.97 -8.74 -8.12
CA THR A 225 -0.68 -9.00 -7.47
C THR A 225 0.25 -7.84 -7.74
N GLN A 226 0.87 -7.32 -6.68
CA GLN A 226 1.96 -6.35 -6.80
C GLN A 226 3.16 -6.89 -6.03
N ILE A 227 4.33 -6.88 -6.67
CA ILE A 227 5.60 -7.28 -6.06
C ILE A 227 6.51 -6.06 -6.10
N GLU A 228 7.14 -5.78 -4.98
CA GLU A 228 8.02 -4.64 -4.80
C GLU A 228 9.38 -5.07 -4.29
N LEU A 229 10.43 -4.58 -4.93
CA LEU A 229 11.79 -4.72 -4.46
C LEU A 229 12.38 -3.33 -4.29
N SER A 230 13.08 -3.08 -3.19
CA SER A 230 13.76 -1.83 -2.99
C SER A 230 15.13 -2.01 -2.35
N TYR A 231 16.10 -1.25 -2.83
CA TYR A 231 17.47 -1.26 -2.34
C TYR A 231 17.92 0.16 -1.97
N LYS A 232 18.38 0.32 -0.74
CA LYS A 232 18.73 1.62 -0.16
C LYS A 232 20.01 2.20 -0.76
N PHE A 233 19.97 3.48 -1.15
CA PHE A 233 21.17 4.19 -1.66
C PHE A 233 22.20 4.41 -0.57
N ASN A 234 21.75 5.01 0.55
CA ASN A 234 22.59 5.39 1.67
C ASN A 234 21.98 4.89 2.97
N ASN A 235 22.81 4.49 3.93
CA ASN A 235 22.34 3.90 5.19
C ASN A 235 21.49 4.85 6.05
N ASN A 236 21.72 6.16 5.96
CA ASN A 236 21.10 7.16 6.83
C ASN A 236 19.83 7.80 6.24
N GLU A 237 19.42 7.38 5.03
CA GLU A 237 18.31 7.99 4.31
C GLU A 237 17.16 6.99 4.10
N ASN A 238 15.98 7.52 3.74
CA ASN A 238 14.79 6.72 3.45
C ASN A 238 14.52 6.59 1.94
N GLN A 239 15.57 6.76 1.12
CA GLN A 239 15.55 6.74 -0.34
C GLN A 239 16.09 5.40 -0.86
N TYR A 240 15.42 4.83 -1.85
CA TYR A 240 15.74 3.52 -2.39
C TYR A 240 15.63 3.52 -3.92
N PHE A 241 16.43 2.71 -4.58
CA PHE A 241 16.09 2.16 -5.89
C PHE A 241 14.85 1.31 -5.73
N PHE A 242 13.95 1.35 -6.71
CA PHE A 242 12.67 0.69 -6.60
C PHE A 242 12.28 -0.02 -7.88
N LEU A 243 11.86 -1.26 -7.75
CA LEU A 243 11.30 -2.07 -8.82
C LEU A 243 9.92 -2.53 -8.37
N GLN A 244 8.90 -2.32 -9.23
CA GLN A 244 7.53 -2.74 -9.01
C GLN A 244 7.04 -3.57 -10.18
N TYR A 245 6.56 -4.76 -9.90
CA TYR A 245 5.79 -5.57 -10.84
C TYR A 245 4.32 -5.57 -10.43
N TYR A 246 3.46 -5.19 -11.34
CA TYR A 246 2.01 -5.24 -11.18
C TYR A 246 1.40 -6.24 -12.16
N ASN A 247 0.44 -7.06 -11.68
CA ASN A 247 -0.27 -8.03 -12.50
C ASN A 247 -1.72 -8.12 -12.02
N GLY A 248 -2.66 -7.64 -12.85
CA GLY A 248 -4.08 -7.66 -12.49
C GLY A 248 -4.89 -6.54 -13.11
N TYR A 249 -5.98 -6.22 -12.44
CA TYR A 249 -6.94 -5.16 -12.76
C TYR A 249 -6.91 -4.09 -11.67
N GLY A 250 -7.52 -2.93 -11.92
CA GLY A 250 -7.69 -1.90 -10.90
C GLY A 250 -6.41 -1.17 -10.52
N GLU A 251 -5.40 -1.15 -11.41
CA GLU A 251 -4.18 -0.39 -11.15
C GLU A 251 -4.43 1.13 -11.11
N ASN A 252 -5.31 1.62 -11.98
CA ASN A 252 -5.84 2.98 -11.98
C ASN A 252 -7.37 2.96 -12.07
N LEU A 253 -8.01 4.11 -11.79
CA LEU A 253 -9.46 4.20 -11.78
C LEU A 253 -10.06 4.24 -13.17
N LEU A 254 -9.46 4.96 -14.12
CA LEU A 254 -10.00 5.10 -15.47
C LEU A 254 -10.12 3.76 -16.19
N GLU A 255 -9.09 2.93 -16.03
CA GLU A 255 -8.97 1.62 -16.68
C GLU A 255 -9.09 0.46 -15.69
N TYR A 256 -9.91 0.63 -14.62
CA TYR A 256 -10.01 -0.35 -13.53
C TYR A 256 -10.41 -1.75 -14.01
N ASN A 257 -11.12 -1.85 -15.12
CA ASN A 257 -11.59 -3.08 -15.75
C ASN A 257 -10.64 -3.63 -16.83
N GLN A 258 -9.49 -3.00 -17.06
CA GLN A 258 -8.46 -3.48 -17.98
C GLN A 258 -7.36 -4.22 -17.24
N TYR A 259 -6.97 -5.37 -17.79
CA TYR A 259 -5.85 -6.15 -17.27
C TYR A 259 -4.53 -5.47 -17.62
N LYS A 260 -3.67 -5.33 -16.62
CA LYS A 260 -2.30 -4.81 -16.78
C LYS A 260 -1.28 -5.82 -16.25
N SER A 261 -0.18 -5.94 -16.96
CA SER A 261 1.03 -6.65 -16.50
C SER A 261 2.20 -5.72 -16.78
N MET A 262 2.72 -5.06 -15.76
CA MET A 262 3.68 -3.96 -15.89
C MET A 262 4.88 -4.17 -14.99
N LEU A 263 6.08 -3.95 -15.54
CA LEU A 263 7.31 -3.86 -14.76
C LEU A 263 7.82 -2.43 -14.81
N ARG A 264 8.02 -1.82 -13.66
CA ARG A 264 8.49 -0.44 -13.53
C ARG A 264 9.70 -0.36 -12.61
N ILE A 265 10.61 0.55 -12.94
CA ILE A 265 11.82 0.82 -12.16
C ILE A 265 11.99 2.32 -11.94
N GLY A 266 12.59 2.71 -10.83
CA GLY A 266 12.89 4.10 -10.49
C GLY A 266 13.26 4.24 -9.02
N PHE A 267 12.64 5.20 -8.34
CA PHE A 267 12.99 5.58 -6.98
C PHE A 267 11.77 5.61 -6.07
N VAL A 268 12.00 5.31 -4.79
CA VAL A 268 10.97 5.41 -3.74
C VAL A 268 11.55 6.05 -2.48
N ILE A 269 10.72 6.88 -1.86
CA ILE A 269 10.93 7.38 -0.50
C ILE A 269 9.92 6.65 0.39
N LYS A 270 10.42 5.92 1.38
CA LYS A 270 9.58 5.13 2.28
C LYS A 270 9.35 5.86 3.61
N PRO A 271 8.18 5.70 4.25
CA PRO A 271 8.02 6.10 5.64
C PRO A 271 9.07 5.42 6.53
N GLN A 272 9.31 5.96 7.73
CA GLN A 272 10.29 5.40 8.67
C GLN A 272 9.95 3.95 9.04
N ASP A 273 8.64 3.69 9.25
CA ASP A 273 8.10 2.34 9.42
C ASP A 273 7.62 1.79 8.08
N PHE A 274 7.18 0.53 8.06
CA PHE A 274 6.55 -0.04 6.86
C PHE A 274 5.31 0.76 6.45
N SER A 275 5.16 0.96 5.13
CA SER A 275 3.93 1.52 4.56
C SER A 275 2.77 0.57 4.78
N ILE A 276 1.58 1.10 5.04
CA ILE A 276 0.34 0.34 4.88
C ILE A 276 -0.16 0.63 3.46
N TYR A 277 -0.20 -0.38 2.63
CA TYR A 277 -0.51 -0.28 1.18
C TYR A 277 -1.97 0.05 0.89
#